data_294cde31be62c3360cfbfb94c791e828
#
_entry.id   294cde31be62c3360cfbfb94c791e828
#
_cell.length_a   1.000
_cell.length_b   1.000
_cell.length_c   1.000
_cell.angle_alpha   90.00
_cell.angle_beta   90.00
_cell.angle_gamma   90.00
#
_symmetry.space_group_name_H-M   'P 1'
#
loop_
_entity.id
_entity.type
_entity.pdbx_description
1 polymer ?
#
loop_
_entity_poly.entity_id
_entity_poly.type
_entity_poly.pdbx_seq_one_letter_code
_entity_poly.pdbx_strand_id
1 'polypeptide(L)'
;MSEKIKVLYVDDEQENLVGFKASLRLEYQIFTAVNIPQALNYLSNHPDIKVVFCDQRMPGKSGVEFFEEIRISYPLPVRILLTAYTDIESIIDAINKGNIFRYVKKPWLEADIISAIEEANKFYMANSMLLIKNDELQKAYNELNKFAYSVSHDIRGPISGILGAINLAREIDDVEEMKEMLFLMEKSLKKLDTYIISMHDYYSLQRGELKIKEIDFNEIIDEMKAIYMVLSKINNVDFKITVNQDEVFRNDRVPVKLILNNLLSNAFKYQDKSKKDKSVEIIVDVHKNVATILIKDTGIGILGNHIGEIFNLFYRANSQEVGSGFGLYNVKSALLKLNGQIEVNSVMHEGTTFKVTIPSI
;
A
#
# COMPACT_ATOMS: atom_id res chain seq x y z
N MET A 1 5.20 30.66 -3.22
CA MET A 1 5.32 31.29 -1.87
C MET A 1 5.24 30.17 -0.86
N SER A 2 6.22 30.03 0.05
CA SER A 2 6.12 29.05 1.13
C SER A 2 4.93 29.41 2.04
N GLU A 3 4.16 28.43 2.43
CA GLU A 3 3.02 28.63 3.34
C GLU A 3 3.55 29.14 4.69
N LYS A 4 2.94 30.21 5.22
CA LYS A 4 3.35 30.79 6.51
C LYS A 4 3.07 29.81 7.64
N ILE A 5 3.98 29.72 8.61
CA ILE A 5 3.78 28.93 9.83
C ILE A 5 2.58 29.50 10.59
N LYS A 6 1.62 28.62 10.93
CA LYS A 6 0.44 28.98 11.71
C LYS A 6 0.74 28.86 13.20
N VAL A 7 0.50 29.95 13.91
CA VAL A 7 0.77 30.11 15.34
C VAL A 7 -0.50 30.58 16.05
N LEU A 8 -0.87 29.92 17.13
CA LEU A 8 -1.94 30.34 18.02
C LEU A 8 -1.33 30.97 19.26
N TYR A 9 -1.81 32.16 19.67
CA TYR A 9 -1.46 32.78 20.94
C TYR A 9 -2.70 32.98 21.81
N VAL A 10 -2.63 32.51 23.04
CA VAL A 10 -3.71 32.55 24.04
C VAL A 10 -3.27 33.41 25.22
N ASP A 11 -3.99 34.50 25.49
CA ASP A 11 -3.71 35.45 26.58
C ASP A 11 -5.01 36.20 26.89
N ASP A 12 -5.39 36.37 28.13
CA ASP A 12 -6.62 37.08 28.52
C ASP A 12 -6.53 38.59 28.35
N GLU A 13 -5.30 39.13 28.25
CA GLU A 13 -5.05 40.55 28.02
C GLU A 13 -5.04 40.87 26.51
N GLN A 14 -6.05 41.61 26.08
CA GLN A 14 -6.23 41.96 24.63
C GLN A 14 -5.01 42.76 24.07
N GLU A 15 -4.36 43.57 24.90
CA GLU A 15 -3.18 44.37 24.50
C GLU A 15 -2.00 43.47 24.11
N ASN A 16 -1.77 42.39 24.88
CA ASN A 16 -0.73 41.39 24.59
C ASN A 16 -0.98 40.71 23.27
N LEU A 17 -2.24 40.32 22.98
CA LEU A 17 -2.64 39.69 21.73
C LEU A 17 -2.40 40.58 20.51
N VAL A 18 -2.78 41.86 20.64
CA VAL A 18 -2.59 42.87 19.58
C VAL A 18 -1.10 43.11 19.32
N GLY A 19 -0.30 43.30 20.37
CA GLY A 19 1.14 43.51 20.27
C GLY A 19 1.86 42.34 19.60
N PHE A 20 1.58 41.10 20.04
CA PHE A 20 2.15 39.88 19.50
C PHE A 20 1.78 39.70 17.99
N LYS A 21 0.51 39.90 17.65
CA LYS A 21 0.08 39.80 16.26
C LYS A 21 0.68 40.89 15.38
N ALA A 22 0.82 42.11 15.88
CA ALA A 22 1.35 43.24 15.11
C ALA A 22 2.83 43.01 14.73
N SER A 23 3.66 42.53 15.67
CA SER A 23 5.09 42.26 15.42
C SER A 23 5.35 41.10 14.46
N LEU A 24 4.52 40.05 14.48
CA LEU A 24 4.82 38.78 13.79
C LEU A 24 4.00 38.51 12.52
N ARG A 25 2.96 39.29 12.22
CA ARG A 25 2.02 39.04 11.09
C ARG A 25 2.63 39.03 9.69
N LEU A 26 3.79 39.65 9.53
CA LEU A 26 4.46 39.68 8.19
C LEU A 26 5.08 38.33 7.86
N GLU A 27 5.62 37.63 8.85
CA GLU A 27 6.34 36.38 8.68
C GLU A 27 5.46 35.13 8.93
N TYR A 28 4.54 35.26 9.90
CA TYR A 28 3.71 34.16 10.40
C TYR A 28 2.21 34.41 10.19
N GLN A 29 1.40 33.37 10.22
CA GLN A 29 -0.05 33.46 10.30
C GLN A 29 -0.47 33.32 11.78
N ILE A 30 -0.84 34.43 12.40
CA ILE A 30 -1.12 34.49 13.82
C ILE A 30 -2.62 34.46 14.10
N PHE A 31 -3.05 33.45 14.86
CA PHE A 31 -4.36 33.35 15.49
C PHE A 31 -4.24 33.82 16.94
N THR A 32 -5.24 34.53 17.45
CA THR A 32 -5.24 35.03 18.81
C THR A 32 -6.53 34.65 19.53
N ALA A 33 -6.44 34.18 20.75
CA ALA A 33 -7.59 33.78 21.57
C ALA A 33 -7.51 34.43 22.95
N VAL A 34 -8.62 35.04 23.40
CA VAL A 34 -8.73 35.70 24.73
C VAL A 34 -9.07 34.71 25.85
N ASN A 35 -9.39 33.46 25.50
CA ASN A 35 -9.73 32.41 26.46
C ASN A 35 -9.57 31.02 25.84
N ILE A 36 -9.62 29.98 26.68
CA ILE A 36 -9.46 28.60 26.30
C ILE A 36 -10.55 28.11 25.30
N PRO A 37 -11.85 28.38 25.47
CA PRO A 37 -12.87 27.98 24.50
C PRO A 37 -12.60 28.51 23.10
N GLN A 38 -12.12 29.74 22.94
CA GLN A 38 -11.77 30.31 21.65
C GLN A 38 -10.50 29.63 21.09
N ALA A 39 -9.53 29.30 21.90
CA ALA A 39 -8.34 28.56 21.50
C ALA A 39 -8.66 27.17 20.99
N LEU A 40 -9.53 26.43 21.67
CA LEU A 40 -10.01 25.10 21.24
C LEU A 40 -10.78 25.18 19.91
N ASN A 41 -11.58 26.23 19.70
CA ASN A 41 -12.24 26.42 18.42
C ASN A 41 -11.26 26.66 17.26
N TYR A 42 -10.17 27.41 17.50
CA TYR A 42 -9.12 27.58 16.49
C TYR A 42 -8.38 26.26 16.21
N LEU A 43 -8.02 25.49 17.22
CA LEU A 43 -7.35 24.18 17.05
C LEU A 43 -8.22 23.18 16.29
N SER A 44 -9.53 23.19 16.53
CA SER A 44 -10.50 22.33 15.82
C SER A 44 -10.64 22.71 14.34
N ASN A 45 -10.70 24.02 14.04
CA ASN A 45 -10.90 24.50 12.66
C ASN A 45 -9.60 24.62 11.86
N HIS A 46 -8.45 24.64 12.51
CA HIS A 46 -7.13 24.77 11.88
C HIS A 46 -6.18 23.68 12.41
N PRO A 47 -6.32 22.42 11.97
CA PRO A 47 -5.48 21.29 12.42
C PRO A 47 -4.01 21.43 12.02
N ASP A 48 -3.69 22.41 11.19
CA ASP A 48 -2.37 22.75 10.70
C ASP A 48 -1.66 23.86 11.54
N ILE A 49 -2.24 24.27 12.67
CA ILE A 49 -1.54 25.09 13.67
C ILE A 49 -0.37 24.27 14.21
N LYS A 50 0.84 24.84 14.08
CA LYS A 50 2.08 24.15 14.46
C LYS A 50 2.57 24.52 15.85
N VAL A 51 2.33 25.74 16.28
CA VAL A 51 2.82 26.29 17.56
C VAL A 51 1.70 26.96 18.31
N VAL A 52 1.62 26.68 19.61
CA VAL A 52 0.66 27.30 20.51
C VAL A 52 1.45 27.99 21.64
N PHE A 53 1.35 29.32 21.70
CA PHE A 53 1.77 30.13 22.85
C PHE A 53 0.59 30.29 23.79
N CYS A 54 0.83 30.19 25.08
CA CYS A 54 -0.19 30.44 26.08
C CYS A 54 0.42 31.21 27.25
N ASP A 55 -0.29 32.24 27.75
CA ASP A 55 0.06 32.85 29.02
C ASP A 55 -0.13 31.88 30.17
N GLN A 56 0.74 31.95 31.18
CA GLN A 56 0.65 31.09 32.35
C GLN A 56 -0.51 31.50 33.27
N ARG A 57 -0.77 32.81 33.43
CA ARG A 57 -1.76 33.31 34.36
C ARG A 57 -2.99 33.82 33.62
N MET A 58 -4.01 32.97 33.52
CA MET A 58 -5.29 33.34 32.94
C MET A 58 -6.44 33.07 33.94
N PRO A 59 -7.55 33.80 33.87
CA PRO A 59 -8.72 33.52 34.67
C PRO A 59 -9.29 32.11 34.45
N GLY A 60 -9.52 31.40 35.54
CA GLY A 60 -10.15 30.07 35.52
C GLY A 60 -9.18 28.91 35.40
N LYS A 61 -8.37 28.82 34.34
CA LYS A 61 -7.35 27.81 34.17
C LYS A 61 -6.02 28.41 33.76
N SER A 62 -4.94 27.90 34.32
CA SER A 62 -3.57 28.26 33.93
C SER A 62 -3.19 27.77 32.56
N GLY A 63 -2.15 28.34 31.94
CA GLY A 63 -1.61 27.87 30.65
C GLY A 63 -1.13 26.42 30.71
N VAL A 64 -0.60 25.97 31.85
CA VAL A 64 -0.19 24.57 32.07
C VAL A 64 -1.39 23.64 32.04
N GLU A 65 -2.46 23.95 32.78
CA GLU A 65 -3.68 23.13 32.78
C GLU A 65 -4.33 23.08 31.40
N PHE A 66 -4.30 24.16 30.62
CA PHE A 66 -4.73 24.17 29.25
C PHE A 66 -3.89 23.24 28.37
N PHE A 67 -2.57 23.28 28.51
CA PHE A 67 -1.67 22.40 27.75
C PHE A 67 -1.81 20.92 28.11
N GLU A 68 -2.10 20.60 29.38
CA GLU A 68 -2.44 19.24 29.80
C GLU A 68 -3.72 18.74 29.12
N GLU A 69 -4.74 19.58 29.01
CA GLU A 69 -6.01 19.25 28.36
C GLU A 69 -5.84 18.98 26.86
N ILE A 70 -5.14 19.86 26.16
CA ILE A 70 -4.97 19.73 24.70
C ILE A 70 -3.95 18.66 24.29
N ARG A 71 -3.11 18.19 25.20
CA ARG A 71 -2.06 17.20 24.92
C ARG A 71 -2.58 15.93 24.26
N ILE A 72 -3.75 15.46 24.70
CA ILE A 72 -4.34 14.21 24.21
C ILE A 72 -5.11 14.46 22.92
N SER A 73 -5.92 15.52 22.86
CA SER A 73 -6.79 15.82 21.72
C SER A 73 -6.04 16.45 20.55
N TYR A 74 -4.96 17.19 20.83
CA TYR A 74 -4.12 17.89 19.85
C TYR A 74 -2.63 17.63 20.15
N PRO A 75 -2.11 16.42 19.88
CA PRO A 75 -0.74 16.04 20.26
C PRO A 75 0.35 16.72 19.44
N LEU A 76 0.06 17.14 18.22
CA LEU A 76 1.05 17.68 17.28
C LEU A 76 1.50 19.11 17.56
N PRO A 77 0.61 20.10 17.83
CA PRO A 77 1.03 21.47 18.07
C PRO A 77 2.05 21.57 19.21
N VAL A 78 3.14 22.29 18.95
CA VAL A 78 4.22 22.50 19.93
C VAL A 78 3.80 23.60 20.91
N ARG A 79 3.88 23.32 22.18
CA ARG A 79 3.37 24.16 23.29
C ARG A 79 4.47 24.97 23.91
N ILE A 80 4.33 26.29 23.91
CA ILE A 80 5.27 27.27 24.47
C ILE A 80 4.54 28.12 25.49
N LEU A 81 5.05 28.16 26.70
CA LEU A 81 4.46 28.94 27.79
C LEU A 81 5.08 30.34 27.85
N LEU A 82 4.26 31.36 27.96
CA LEU A 82 4.71 32.71 28.27
C LEU A 82 4.52 32.98 29.77
N THR A 83 5.53 33.50 30.45
CA THR A 83 5.48 33.64 31.92
C THR A 83 6.28 34.81 32.46
N ALA A 84 5.84 35.35 33.61
CA ALA A 84 6.59 36.35 34.38
C ALA A 84 7.63 35.66 35.28
N TYR A 85 8.57 36.43 35.82
CA TYR A 85 9.75 35.97 36.58
C TYR A 85 9.46 35.16 37.86
N THR A 86 8.26 35.24 38.41
CA THR A 86 7.93 34.73 39.76
C THR A 86 7.48 33.27 39.83
N ASP A 87 7.32 32.62 38.69
CA ASP A 87 6.65 31.30 38.59
C ASP A 87 7.59 30.15 38.20
N ILE A 88 8.92 30.34 38.25
CA ILE A 88 9.91 29.39 37.70
C ILE A 88 9.88 28.01 38.38
N GLU A 89 9.65 27.92 39.68
CA GLU A 89 9.59 26.61 40.38
C GLU A 89 8.36 25.79 40.00
N SER A 90 7.22 26.45 39.79
CA SER A 90 6.00 25.78 39.30
C SER A 90 6.10 25.37 37.83
N ILE A 91 6.93 26.06 37.06
CA ILE A 91 7.16 25.77 35.63
C ILE A 91 8.03 24.53 35.42
N ILE A 92 9.01 24.26 36.25
CA ILE A 92 9.87 23.09 36.20
C ILE A 92 9.01 21.81 36.34
N ASP A 93 8.08 21.80 37.27
CA ASP A 93 7.10 20.69 37.42
C ASP A 93 6.14 20.59 36.23
N ALA A 94 5.76 21.73 35.67
CA ALA A 94 4.86 21.80 34.52
C ALA A 94 5.51 21.36 33.22
N ILE A 95 6.80 21.63 33.01
CA ILE A 95 7.56 21.10 31.84
C ILE A 95 7.54 19.59 31.86
N ASN A 96 7.69 18.95 33.02
CA ASN A 96 7.68 17.51 33.17
C ASN A 96 6.29 16.90 33.03
N LYS A 97 5.22 17.59 33.45
CA LYS A 97 3.83 17.11 33.44
C LYS A 97 3.07 17.45 32.12
N GLY A 98 3.30 18.67 31.60
CA GLY A 98 2.51 19.23 30.49
C GLY A 98 3.07 19.00 29.09
N ASN A 99 4.23 18.35 28.92
CA ASN A 99 4.93 18.30 27.63
C ASN A 99 5.07 19.70 26.99
N ILE A 100 5.47 20.69 27.78
CA ILE A 100 5.78 22.03 27.31
C ILE A 100 7.15 21.98 26.65
N PHE A 101 7.25 22.43 25.40
CA PHE A 101 8.50 22.41 24.64
C PHE A 101 9.54 23.35 25.22
N ARG A 102 9.09 24.56 25.56
CA ARG A 102 9.88 25.59 26.27
C ARG A 102 8.98 26.65 26.86
N TYR A 103 9.55 27.48 27.75
CA TYR A 103 8.94 28.73 28.17
C TYR A 103 9.69 29.95 27.62
N VAL A 104 8.99 31.05 27.46
CA VAL A 104 9.55 32.36 27.11
C VAL A 104 9.12 33.36 28.19
N LYS A 105 10.08 34.18 28.63
CA LYS A 105 9.88 35.10 29.72
C LYS A 105 9.25 36.42 29.25
N LYS A 106 8.29 36.95 30.01
CA LYS A 106 7.76 38.32 29.82
C LYS A 106 8.57 39.34 30.64
N PRO A 107 8.88 40.55 30.14
CA PRO A 107 8.62 40.99 28.77
C PRO A 107 9.54 40.27 27.76
N TRP A 108 8.99 39.85 26.61
CA TRP A 108 9.74 39.15 25.58
C TRP A 108 10.29 40.11 24.52
N LEU A 109 11.39 39.72 23.89
CA LEU A 109 11.91 40.35 22.68
C LEU A 109 11.38 39.61 21.45
N GLU A 110 11.14 40.34 20.37
CA GLU A 110 10.67 39.74 19.10
C GLU A 110 11.58 38.62 18.63
N ALA A 111 12.90 38.78 18.74
CA ALA A 111 13.89 37.76 18.40
C ALA A 111 13.72 36.46 19.22
N ASP A 112 13.34 36.54 20.50
CA ASP A 112 13.12 35.36 21.34
C ASP A 112 11.89 34.55 20.86
N ILE A 113 10.82 35.25 20.47
CA ILE A 113 9.60 34.62 19.94
C ILE A 113 9.86 34.00 18.60
N ILE A 114 10.55 34.68 17.68
CA ILE A 114 10.94 34.16 16.38
C ILE A 114 11.77 32.89 16.54
N SER A 115 12.82 32.93 17.36
CA SER A 115 13.64 31.74 17.67
C SER A 115 12.81 30.60 18.25
N ALA A 116 11.86 30.88 19.13
CA ALA A 116 10.98 29.89 19.71
C ALA A 116 10.04 29.25 18.65
N ILE A 117 9.50 30.05 17.73
CA ILE A 117 8.65 29.56 16.64
C ILE A 117 9.44 28.67 15.68
N GLU A 118 10.66 29.10 15.31
CA GLU A 118 11.48 28.33 14.37
C GLU A 118 11.92 26.97 14.96
N GLU A 119 12.38 26.97 16.23
CA GLU A 119 12.72 25.72 16.92
C GLU A 119 11.50 24.80 17.07
N ALA A 120 10.36 25.37 17.48
CA ALA A 120 9.11 24.63 17.60
C ALA A 120 8.64 24.07 16.25
N ASN A 121 8.77 24.84 15.17
CA ASN A 121 8.42 24.35 13.82
C ASN A 121 9.33 23.18 13.38
N LYS A 122 10.64 23.27 13.65
CA LYS A 122 11.55 22.14 13.38
C LYS A 122 11.14 20.89 14.16
N PHE A 123 10.80 21.04 15.43
CA PHE A 123 10.33 19.95 16.28
C PHE A 123 9.00 19.35 15.79
N TYR A 124 8.04 20.23 15.43
CA TYR A 124 6.75 19.82 14.85
C TYR A 124 6.95 18.99 13.58
N MET A 125 7.79 19.47 12.65
CA MET A 125 8.06 18.77 11.39
C MET A 125 8.74 17.42 11.63
N ALA A 126 9.69 17.33 12.55
CA ALA A 126 10.36 16.08 12.91
C ALA A 126 9.37 15.05 13.48
N ASN A 127 8.52 15.48 14.43
CA ASN A 127 7.51 14.60 15.04
C ASN A 127 6.44 14.17 14.04
N SER A 128 5.97 15.07 13.18
CA SER A 128 5.00 14.74 12.13
C SER A 128 5.57 13.72 11.14
N MET A 129 6.84 13.90 10.74
CA MET A 129 7.53 12.96 9.87
C MET A 129 7.72 11.60 10.54
N LEU A 130 8.05 11.59 11.83
CA LEU A 130 8.19 10.35 12.62
C LEU A 130 6.88 9.56 12.69
N LEU A 131 5.75 10.25 12.91
CA LEU A 131 4.43 9.62 12.95
C LEU A 131 4.07 8.99 11.58
N ILE A 132 4.31 9.70 10.48
CA ILE A 132 4.10 9.19 9.13
C ILE A 132 4.97 7.95 8.90
N LYS A 133 6.26 8.01 9.24
CA LYS A 133 7.19 6.89 9.06
C LYS A 133 6.84 5.68 9.94
N ASN A 134 6.36 5.92 11.16
CA ASN A 134 5.87 4.83 12.02
C ASN A 134 4.63 4.14 11.44
N ASP A 135 3.68 4.90 10.89
CA ASP A 135 2.50 4.33 10.24
C ASP A 135 2.88 3.51 8.99
N GLU A 136 3.76 4.04 8.13
CA GLU A 136 4.31 3.32 6.98
C GLU A 136 5.01 2.02 7.41
N LEU A 137 5.86 2.08 8.44
CA LEU A 137 6.58 0.93 8.98
C LEU A 137 5.61 -0.12 9.55
N GLN A 138 4.59 0.31 10.28
CA GLN A 138 3.59 -0.59 10.86
C GLN A 138 2.78 -1.29 9.76
N LYS A 139 2.41 -0.59 8.69
CA LYS A 139 1.75 -1.18 7.52
C LYS A 139 2.64 -2.22 6.86
N ALA A 140 3.90 -1.89 6.58
CA ALA A 140 4.86 -2.81 5.98
C ALA A 140 5.11 -4.04 6.87
N TYR A 141 5.21 -3.86 8.19
CA TYR A 141 5.34 -4.95 9.15
C TYR A 141 4.12 -5.88 9.16
N ASN A 142 2.93 -5.32 9.13
CA ASN A 142 1.69 -6.11 9.08
C ASN A 142 1.57 -6.90 7.76
N GLU A 143 1.97 -6.31 6.64
CA GLU A 143 2.03 -7.00 5.35
C GLU A 143 3.05 -8.15 5.37
N LEU A 144 4.24 -7.92 5.93
CA LEU A 144 5.28 -8.95 6.07
C LEU A 144 4.80 -10.12 6.96
N ASN A 145 4.12 -9.83 8.07
CA ASN A 145 3.58 -10.88 8.95
C ASN A 145 2.50 -11.72 8.24
N LYS A 146 1.57 -11.08 7.53
CA LYS A 146 0.57 -11.78 6.72
C LYS A 146 1.23 -12.66 5.67
N PHE A 147 2.26 -12.12 5.00
CA PHE A 147 3.07 -12.86 4.04
C PHE A 147 3.72 -14.09 4.68
N ALA A 148 4.47 -13.95 5.78
CA ALA A 148 5.16 -15.05 6.45
C ALA A 148 4.20 -16.16 6.91
N TYR A 149 3.04 -15.76 7.46
CA TYR A 149 2.00 -16.69 7.89
C TYR A 149 1.43 -17.50 6.71
N SER A 150 1.05 -16.81 5.63
CA SER A 150 0.47 -17.47 4.45
C SER A 150 1.46 -18.39 3.75
N VAL A 151 2.73 -17.95 3.61
CA VAL A 151 3.81 -18.79 3.07
C VAL A 151 3.96 -20.07 3.87
N SER A 152 4.03 -19.96 5.20
CA SER A 152 4.17 -21.12 6.09
C SER A 152 3.00 -22.10 5.97
N HIS A 153 1.77 -21.57 5.88
CA HIS A 153 0.56 -22.37 5.74
C HIS A 153 0.52 -23.10 4.39
N ASP A 154 0.79 -22.39 3.29
CA ASP A 154 0.66 -22.92 1.93
C ASP A 154 1.80 -23.87 1.53
N ILE A 155 2.96 -23.77 2.19
CA ILE A 155 4.05 -24.76 2.09
C ILE A 155 3.74 -26.01 2.92
N ARG A 156 3.17 -25.85 4.11
CA ARG A 156 2.86 -26.98 5.00
C ARG A 156 1.85 -27.95 4.41
N GLY A 157 0.83 -27.44 3.70
CA GLY A 157 -0.21 -28.28 3.08
C GLY A 157 0.35 -29.36 2.13
N PRO A 158 1.07 -28.99 1.07
CA PRO A 158 1.72 -29.95 0.16
C PRO A 158 2.69 -30.90 0.88
N ILE A 159 3.51 -30.39 1.81
CA ILE A 159 4.45 -31.23 2.58
C ILE A 159 3.69 -32.29 3.40
N SER A 160 2.62 -31.90 4.11
CA SER A 160 1.79 -32.84 4.85
C SER A 160 1.12 -33.86 3.94
N GLY A 161 0.70 -33.44 2.73
CA GLY A 161 0.15 -34.37 1.72
C GLY A 161 1.17 -35.41 1.26
N ILE A 162 2.43 -35.00 1.03
CA ILE A 162 3.52 -35.91 0.65
C ILE A 162 3.80 -36.89 1.80
N LEU A 163 3.96 -36.40 3.02
CA LEU A 163 4.21 -37.23 4.20
C LEU A 163 3.09 -38.23 4.44
N GLY A 164 1.82 -37.79 4.28
CA GLY A 164 0.64 -38.66 4.40
C GLY A 164 0.64 -39.79 3.35
N ALA A 165 0.93 -39.43 2.09
CA ALA A 165 1.00 -40.41 1.01
C ALA A 165 2.16 -41.41 1.20
N ILE A 166 3.34 -40.96 1.70
CA ILE A 166 4.47 -41.82 2.05
C ILE A 166 4.07 -42.81 3.18
N ASN A 167 3.42 -42.33 4.23
CA ASN A 167 3.02 -43.17 5.36
C ASN A 167 2.00 -44.26 4.89
N LEU A 168 1.03 -43.88 4.07
CA LEU A 168 0.08 -44.84 3.49
C LEU A 168 0.78 -45.85 2.58
N ALA A 169 1.66 -45.41 1.69
CA ALA A 169 2.38 -46.27 0.77
C ALA A 169 3.25 -47.33 1.47
N ARG A 170 3.67 -47.11 2.75
CA ARG A 170 4.42 -48.10 3.53
C ARG A 170 3.57 -49.28 4.02
N GLU A 171 2.24 -49.12 4.06
CA GLU A 171 1.30 -50.11 4.55
C GLU A 171 0.54 -50.79 3.42
N ILE A 172 0.81 -50.41 2.16
CA ILE A 172 0.14 -50.91 0.94
C ILE A 172 1.02 -51.95 0.25
N ASP A 173 0.49 -53.13 0.01
CA ASP A 173 1.14 -54.19 -0.78
C ASP A 173 0.65 -54.20 -2.26
N ASP A 174 -0.47 -53.53 -2.55
CA ASP A 174 -1.05 -53.47 -3.89
C ASP A 174 -0.31 -52.43 -4.75
N VAL A 175 0.08 -52.86 -5.97
CA VAL A 175 0.87 -52.03 -6.91
C VAL A 175 0.06 -50.86 -7.46
N GLU A 176 -1.25 -51.03 -7.71
CA GLU A 176 -2.08 -49.96 -8.25
C GLU A 176 -2.36 -48.89 -7.18
N GLU A 177 -2.64 -49.29 -5.95
CA GLU A 177 -2.79 -48.34 -4.84
C GLU A 177 -1.48 -47.57 -4.55
N MET A 178 -0.31 -48.26 -4.70
CA MET A 178 0.98 -47.61 -4.56
C MET A 178 1.21 -46.56 -5.67
N LYS A 179 0.77 -46.81 -6.90
CA LYS A 179 0.83 -45.84 -8.00
C LYS A 179 -0.03 -44.61 -7.71
N GLU A 180 -1.21 -44.79 -7.10
CA GLU A 180 -2.05 -43.65 -6.65
C GLU A 180 -1.34 -42.76 -5.63
N MET A 181 -0.62 -43.37 -4.66
CA MET A 181 0.15 -42.60 -3.69
C MET A 181 1.29 -41.82 -4.37
N LEU A 182 2.01 -42.44 -5.33
CA LEU A 182 3.03 -41.73 -6.10
C LEU A 182 2.44 -40.55 -6.89
N PHE A 183 1.27 -40.72 -7.49
CA PHE A 183 0.57 -39.66 -8.20
C PHE A 183 0.18 -38.49 -7.26
N LEU A 184 -0.30 -38.79 -6.03
CA LEU A 184 -0.61 -37.78 -5.03
C LEU A 184 0.62 -37.01 -4.56
N MET A 185 1.76 -37.71 -4.40
CA MET A 185 3.07 -37.09 -4.09
C MET A 185 3.52 -36.17 -5.21
N GLU A 186 3.49 -36.62 -6.45
CA GLU A 186 3.84 -35.82 -7.64
C GLU A 186 2.98 -34.56 -7.74
N LYS A 187 1.66 -34.69 -7.55
CA LYS A 187 0.72 -33.57 -7.55
C LYS A 187 1.06 -32.54 -6.46
N SER A 188 1.43 -33.01 -5.28
CA SER A 188 1.81 -32.14 -4.16
C SER A 188 3.14 -31.45 -4.40
N LEU A 189 4.12 -32.13 -4.99
CA LEU A 189 5.42 -31.56 -5.39
C LEU A 189 5.26 -30.47 -6.45
N LYS A 190 4.46 -30.75 -7.52
CA LYS A 190 4.15 -29.74 -8.55
C LYS A 190 3.46 -28.51 -8.00
N LYS A 191 2.59 -28.67 -6.99
CA LYS A 191 1.95 -27.55 -6.29
C LYS A 191 2.97 -26.71 -5.53
N LEU A 192 3.91 -27.36 -4.84
CA LEU A 192 4.97 -26.68 -4.09
C LEU A 192 5.91 -25.91 -5.03
N ASP A 193 6.32 -26.52 -6.14
CA ASP A 193 7.17 -25.90 -7.15
C ASP A 193 6.51 -24.65 -7.75
N THR A 194 5.24 -24.74 -8.15
CA THR A 194 4.46 -23.59 -8.62
C THR A 194 4.41 -22.45 -7.59
N TYR A 195 4.31 -22.80 -6.30
CA TYR A 195 4.30 -21.83 -5.23
C TYR A 195 5.66 -21.12 -5.09
N ILE A 196 6.76 -21.88 -5.14
CA ILE A 196 8.14 -21.34 -5.06
C ILE A 196 8.42 -20.40 -6.24
N ILE A 197 8.03 -20.79 -7.47
CA ILE A 197 8.19 -19.95 -8.67
C ILE A 197 7.40 -18.63 -8.49
N SER A 198 6.15 -18.72 -8.06
CA SER A 198 5.32 -17.50 -7.83
C SER A 198 5.90 -16.55 -6.79
N MET A 199 6.51 -17.11 -5.75
CA MET A 199 7.20 -16.37 -4.70
C MET A 199 8.52 -15.74 -5.19
N HIS A 200 9.28 -16.47 -5.99
CA HIS A 200 10.49 -15.94 -6.64
C HIS A 200 10.13 -14.75 -7.56
N ASP A 201 9.07 -14.85 -8.34
CA ASP A 201 8.58 -13.78 -9.20
C ASP A 201 8.21 -12.54 -8.39
N TYR A 202 7.52 -12.73 -7.24
CA TYR A 202 7.20 -11.66 -6.32
C TYR A 202 8.45 -10.91 -5.84
N TYR A 203 9.47 -11.62 -5.35
CA TYR A 203 10.71 -11.00 -4.86
C TYR A 203 11.52 -10.32 -5.98
N SER A 204 11.54 -10.91 -7.17
CA SER A 204 12.24 -10.34 -8.32
C SER A 204 11.62 -9.02 -8.77
N LEU A 205 10.30 -8.90 -8.69
CA LEU A 205 9.61 -7.64 -8.95
C LEU A 205 9.94 -6.56 -7.91
N GLN A 206 10.06 -6.92 -6.63
CA GLN A 206 10.31 -5.95 -5.56
C GLN A 206 11.72 -5.34 -5.61
N ARG A 207 12.75 -6.11 -5.96
CA ARG A 207 14.16 -5.73 -5.82
C ARG A 207 14.84 -5.22 -7.08
N GLY A 208 14.35 -5.53 -8.27
CA GLY A 208 15.05 -5.21 -9.52
C GLY A 208 14.80 -3.79 -10.00
N GLU A 209 15.83 -3.11 -10.53
CA GLU A 209 15.66 -1.93 -11.38
C GLU A 209 15.13 -2.37 -12.75
N LEU A 210 14.34 -1.51 -13.42
CA LEU A 210 13.82 -1.78 -14.75
C LEU A 210 14.95 -1.83 -15.78
N LYS A 211 14.96 -2.88 -16.58
CA LYS A 211 15.87 -3.04 -17.71
C LYS A 211 15.14 -2.73 -19.01
N ILE A 212 15.10 -1.44 -19.36
CA ILE A 212 14.37 -0.97 -20.54
C ILE A 212 15.08 -1.39 -21.81
N LYS A 213 14.38 -2.17 -22.65
CA LYS A 213 14.82 -2.63 -23.96
C LYS A 213 13.64 -2.59 -24.94
N GLU A 214 13.93 -2.71 -26.21
CA GLU A 214 12.90 -2.95 -27.21
C GLU A 214 12.25 -4.31 -26.98
N ILE A 215 10.93 -4.34 -27.05
CA ILE A 215 10.11 -5.54 -26.88
C ILE A 215 9.36 -5.80 -28.18
N ASP A 216 9.58 -6.98 -28.73
CA ASP A 216 8.72 -7.59 -29.75
C ASP A 216 7.73 -8.53 -29.06
N PHE A 217 6.46 -8.20 -29.13
CA PHE A 217 5.41 -9.02 -28.54
C PHE A 217 5.22 -10.36 -29.30
N ASN A 218 5.55 -10.42 -30.59
CA ASN A 218 5.51 -11.69 -31.32
C ASN A 218 6.50 -12.70 -30.72
N GLU A 219 7.74 -12.26 -30.41
CA GLU A 219 8.72 -13.13 -29.75
C GLU A 219 8.22 -13.64 -28.40
N ILE A 220 7.65 -12.76 -27.56
CA ILE A 220 7.13 -13.16 -26.23
C ILE A 220 6.00 -14.16 -26.39
N ILE A 221 5.07 -13.89 -27.29
CA ILE A 221 3.93 -14.77 -27.53
C ILE A 221 4.38 -16.11 -28.12
N ASP A 222 5.34 -16.15 -29.04
CA ASP A 222 5.85 -17.40 -29.63
C ASP A 222 6.53 -18.29 -28.58
N GLU A 223 7.28 -17.71 -27.63
CA GLU A 223 7.84 -18.45 -26.49
C GLU A 223 6.75 -19.12 -25.63
N MET A 224 5.61 -18.47 -25.46
CA MET A 224 4.49 -18.96 -24.65
C MET A 224 3.57 -19.88 -25.43
N LYS A 225 3.45 -19.67 -26.74
CA LYS A 225 2.53 -20.38 -27.65
C LYS A 225 2.68 -21.91 -27.60
N ALA A 226 3.92 -22.40 -27.54
CA ALA A 226 4.16 -23.84 -27.48
C ALA A 226 3.45 -24.49 -26.27
N ILE A 227 3.52 -23.89 -25.11
CA ILE A 227 2.90 -24.40 -23.88
C ILE A 227 1.38 -24.31 -23.97
N TYR A 228 0.85 -23.11 -24.32
CA TYR A 228 -0.60 -22.86 -24.32
C TYR A 228 -1.33 -23.59 -25.46
N MET A 229 -0.68 -23.86 -26.58
CA MET A 229 -1.25 -24.72 -27.64
C MET A 229 -1.39 -26.18 -27.21
N VAL A 230 -0.46 -26.69 -26.39
CA VAL A 230 -0.61 -28.04 -25.80
C VAL A 230 -1.76 -28.04 -24.79
N LEU A 231 -1.86 -27.05 -23.92
CA LEU A 231 -2.96 -26.90 -22.95
C LEU A 231 -4.31 -26.73 -23.64
N SER A 232 -4.37 -25.98 -24.74
CA SER A 232 -5.55 -25.82 -25.60
C SER A 232 -6.09 -27.19 -26.09
N LYS A 233 -5.22 -28.02 -26.63
CA LYS A 233 -5.58 -29.37 -27.10
C LYS A 233 -6.04 -30.30 -25.97
N ILE A 234 -5.29 -30.31 -24.84
CA ILE A 234 -5.62 -31.19 -23.69
C ILE A 234 -6.97 -30.79 -23.07
N ASN A 235 -7.26 -29.50 -22.94
CA ASN A 235 -8.47 -29.00 -22.30
C ASN A 235 -9.63 -28.74 -23.26
N ASN A 236 -9.44 -28.99 -24.56
CA ASN A 236 -10.40 -28.67 -25.62
C ASN A 236 -10.86 -27.20 -25.57
N VAL A 237 -9.90 -26.27 -25.59
CA VAL A 237 -10.11 -24.82 -25.53
C VAL A 237 -9.66 -24.22 -26.87
N ASP A 238 -10.50 -23.45 -27.56
CA ASP A 238 -10.12 -22.68 -28.74
C ASP A 238 -9.23 -21.50 -28.32
N PHE A 239 -7.96 -21.54 -28.76
CA PHE A 239 -6.99 -20.54 -28.40
C PHE A 239 -6.65 -19.63 -29.58
N LYS A 240 -7.02 -18.34 -29.46
CA LYS A 240 -6.80 -17.32 -30.49
C LYS A 240 -5.75 -16.30 -30.05
N ILE A 241 -4.86 -15.98 -31.00
CA ILE A 241 -3.76 -15.04 -30.76
C ILE A 241 -3.77 -14.00 -31.88
N THR A 242 -3.76 -12.73 -31.51
CA THR A 242 -3.63 -11.60 -32.43
C THR A 242 -2.59 -10.64 -31.87
N VAL A 243 -1.59 -10.27 -32.66
CA VAL A 243 -0.57 -9.28 -32.28
C VAL A 243 -0.48 -8.23 -33.40
N ASN A 244 -0.79 -6.99 -33.08
CA ASN A 244 -0.72 -5.84 -33.96
C ASN A 244 0.31 -4.87 -33.38
N GLN A 245 1.56 -4.99 -33.85
CA GLN A 245 2.65 -4.14 -33.39
C GLN A 245 3.36 -3.50 -34.58
N ASP A 246 2.92 -2.29 -34.90
CA ASP A 246 3.50 -1.50 -36.02
C ASP A 246 4.52 -0.46 -35.54
N GLU A 247 4.67 -0.31 -34.22
CA GLU A 247 5.54 0.68 -33.57
C GLU A 247 6.54 0.00 -32.64
N VAL A 248 7.72 0.65 -32.45
CA VAL A 248 8.70 0.22 -31.46
C VAL A 248 8.13 0.45 -30.06
N PHE A 249 8.15 -0.60 -29.25
CA PHE A 249 7.75 -0.54 -27.85
C PHE A 249 8.94 -0.83 -26.93
N ARG A 250 9.22 0.06 -25.98
CA ARG A 250 10.35 -0.05 -25.05
C ARG A 250 9.85 -0.20 -23.63
N ASN A 251 10.28 -1.26 -22.98
CA ASN A 251 9.97 -1.50 -21.56
C ASN A 251 10.83 -2.66 -21.03
N ASP A 252 10.57 -3.12 -19.79
CA ASP A 252 11.23 -4.30 -19.23
C ASP A 252 10.45 -5.57 -19.63
N ARG A 253 11.14 -6.47 -20.38
CA ARG A 253 10.58 -7.73 -20.88
C ARG A 253 10.10 -8.65 -19.76
N VAL A 254 10.82 -8.68 -18.61
CA VAL A 254 10.53 -9.65 -17.53
C VAL A 254 9.17 -9.39 -16.88
N PRO A 255 8.84 -8.18 -16.39
CA PRO A 255 7.51 -7.89 -15.88
C PRO A 255 6.41 -8.04 -16.94
N VAL A 256 6.65 -7.65 -18.20
CA VAL A 256 5.67 -7.81 -19.29
C VAL A 256 5.34 -9.29 -19.50
N LYS A 257 6.36 -10.15 -19.61
CA LYS A 257 6.19 -11.61 -19.76
C LYS A 257 5.46 -12.23 -18.56
N LEU A 258 5.78 -11.76 -17.34
CA LEU A 258 5.11 -12.20 -16.13
C LEU A 258 3.61 -11.86 -16.13
N ILE A 259 3.22 -10.64 -16.55
CA ILE A 259 1.82 -10.23 -16.67
C ILE A 259 1.09 -11.16 -17.63
N LEU A 260 1.63 -11.35 -18.83
CA LEU A 260 1.03 -12.22 -19.85
C LEU A 260 0.86 -13.66 -19.35
N ASN A 261 1.91 -14.23 -18.75
CA ASN A 261 1.88 -15.61 -18.26
C ASN A 261 0.84 -15.81 -17.15
N ASN A 262 0.76 -14.90 -16.18
CA ASN A 262 -0.22 -15.00 -15.09
C ASN A 262 -1.66 -14.89 -15.60
N LEU A 263 -1.94 -13.97 -16.50
CA LEU A 263 -3.30 -13.78 -17.03
C LEU A 263 -3.71 -14.94 -17.93
N LEU A 264 -2.83 -15.42 -18.83
CA LEU A 264 -3.09 -16.58 -19.68
C LEU A 264 -3.25 -17.85 -18.84
N SER A 265 -2.37 -18.08 -17.87
CA SER A 265 -2.49 -19.22 -16.95
C SER A 265 -3.84 -19.24 -16.23
N ASN A 266 -4.32 -18.08 -15.76
CA ASN A 266 -5.64 -17.96 -15.15
C ASN A 266 -6.75 -18.27 -16.16
N ALA A 267 -6.69 -17.73 -17.38
CA ALA A 267 -7.69 -17.97 -18.42
C ALA A 267 -7.84 -19.45 -18.76
N PHE A 268 -6.75 -20.22 -18.83
CA PHE A 268 -6.79 -21.67 -19.07
C PHE A 268 -7.22 -22.46 -17.83
N LYS A 269 -6.82 -22.03 -16.64
CA LYS A 269 -7.09 -22.72 -15.38
C LYS A 269 -8.56 -22.64 -14.96
N TYR A 270 -9.18 -21.47 -15.13
CA TYR A 270 -10.54 -21.21 -14.65
C TYR A 270 -11.61 -21.42 -15.73
N GLN A 271 -11.35 -22.30 -16.70
CA GLN A 271 -12.34 -22.70 -17.69
C GLN A 271 -13.54 -23.40 -17.04
N ASP A 272 -14.73 -23.12 -17.52
CA ASP A 272 -15.95 -23.79 -17.08
C ASP A 272 -16.01 -25.19 -17.70
N LYS A 273 -15.90 -26.22 -16.87
CA LYS A 273 -15.89 -27.63 -17.32
C LYS A 273 -17.23 -28.09 -17.89
N SER A 274 -18.32 -27.38 -17.59
CA SER A 274 -19.66 -27.67 -18.06
C SER A 274 -19.90 -27.21 -19.50
N LYS A 275 -19.11 -26.23 -19.97
CA LYS A 275 -19.25 -25.67 -21.32
C LYS A 275 -18.61 -26.56 -22.36
N LYS A 276 -19.28 -26.67 -23.51
CA LYS A 276 -18.75 -27.37 -24.72
C LYS A 276 -17.82 -26.43 -25.49
N ASP A 277 -18.19 -25.17 -25.64
CA ASP A 277 -17.46 -24.16 -26.39
C ASP A 277 -16.61 -23.31 -25.43
N LYS A 278 -15.36 -23.72 -25.28
CA LYS A 278 -14.37 -23.04 -24.44
C LYS A 278 -13.40 -22.27 -25.31
N SER A 279 -13.15 -21.02 -24.96
CA SER A 279 -12.18 -20.20 -25.70
C SER A 279 -11.32 -19.35 -24.78
N VAL A 280 -10.11 -19.09 -25.24
CA VAL A 280 -9.19 -18.08 -24.70
C VAL A 280 -8.68 -17.26 -25.88
N GLU A 281 -8.79 -15.96 -25.76
CA GLU A 281 -8.33 -15.03 -26.79
C GLU A 281 -7.35 -14.05 -26.18
N ILE A 282 -6.20 -13.84 -26.83
CA ILE A 282 -5.25 -12.78 -26.51
C ILE A 282 -5.11 -11.87 -27.72
N ILE A 283 -5.25 -10.57 -27.47
CA ILE A 283 -5.03 -9.51 -28.46
C ILE A 283 -4.02 -8.53 -27.84
N VAL A 284 -2.97 -8.25 -28.59
CA VAL A 284 -1.95 -7.25 -28.24
C VAL A 284 -1.94 -6.18 -29.33
N ASP A 285 -2.24 -4.96 -28.95
CA ASP A 285 -2.19 -3.80 -29.85
C ASP A 285 -1.18 -2.78 -29.31
N VAL A 286 -0.19 -2.43 -30.10
CA VAL A 286 0.80 -1.38 -29.81
C VAL A 286 0.50 -0.15 -30.65
N HIS A 287 0.03 0.91 -30.01
CA HIS A 287 -0.31 2.17 -30.68
C HIS A 287 -0.02 3.38 -29.81
N LYS A 288 0.52 4.46 -30.38
CA LYS A 288 0.85 5.73 -29.70
C LYS A 288 1.67 5.54 -28.41
N ASN A 289 2.72 4.73 -28.50
CA ASN A 289 3.59 4.41 -27.38
C ASN A 289 2.89 3.71 -26.19
N VAL A 290 1.77 3.03 -26.44
CA VAL A 290 1.05 2.24 -25.43
C VAL A 290 0.79 0.85 -25.96
N ALA A 291 1.14 -0.18 -25.18
CA ALA A 291 0.70 -1.55 -25.43
C ALA A 291 -0.62 -1.78 -24.68
N THR A 292 -1.66 -2.14 -25.44
CA THR A 292 -2.93 -2.60 -24.90
C THR A 292 -3.04 -4.11 -25.09
N ILE A 293 -3.18 -4.84 -24.00
CA ILE A 293 -3.26 -6.30 -23.98
C ILE A 293 -4.66 -6.68 -23.48
N LEU A 294 -5.41 -7.40 -24.30
CA LEU A 294 -6.72 -7.95 -23.96
C LEU A 294 -6.62 -9.46 -23.84
N ILE A 295 -7.00 -10.02 -22.71
CA ILE A 295 -7.10 -11.47 -22.50
C ILE A 295 -8.53 -11.76 -22.09
N LYS A 296 -9.23 -12.54 -22.93
CA LYS A 296 -10.62 -12.92 -22.75
C LYS A 296 -10.75 -14.43 -22.66
N ASP A 297 -11.51 -14.90 -21.70
CA ASP A 297 -11.87 -16.30 -21.52
C ASP A 297 -13.38 -16.50 -21.41
N THR A 298 -13.83 -17.70 -21.68
CA THR A 298 -15.21 -18.15 -21.48
C THR A 298 -15.36 -19.00 -20.22
N GLY A 299 -14.53 -18.78 -19.22
CA GLY A 299 -14.47 -19.55 -17.98
C GLY A 299 -15.64 -19.35 -17.04
N ILE A 300 -15.42 -19.71 -15.77
CA ILE A 300 -16.44 -19.61 -14.71
C ILE A 300 -16.83 -18.18 -14.34
N GLY A 301 -16.02 -17.18 -14.71
CA GLY A 301 -16.20 -15.80 -14.31
C GLY A 301 -15.85 -15.51 -12.84
N ILE A 302 -15.99 -14.24 -12.45
CA ILE A 302 -15.71 -13.73 -11.11
C ILE A 302 -16.94 -13.00 -10.59
N LEU A 303 -17.37 -13.30 -9.37
CA LEU A 303 -18.45 -12.58 -8.70
C LEU A 303 -18.08 -11.11 -8.47
N GLY A 304 -19.00 -10.19 -8.72
CA GLY A 304 -18.75 -8.75 -8.67
C GLY A 304 -18.19 -8.25 -7.33
N ASN A 305 -18.58 -8.84 -6.21
CA ASN A 305 -18.06 -8.51 -4.87
C ASN A 305 -16.60 -8.91 -4.66
N HIS A 306 -16.05 -9.82 -5.48
CA HIS A 306 -14.66 -10.25 -5.40
C HIS A 306 -13.72 -9.41 -6.29
N ILE A 307 -14.24 -8.72 -7.31
CA ILE A 307 -13.40 -8.00 -8.30
C ILE A 307 -12.44 -7.00 -7.62
N GLY A 308 -12.87 -6.32 -6.58
CA GLY A 308 -12.01 -5.39 -5.82
C GLY A 308 -10.89 -6.08 -5.04
N GLU A 309 -11.03 -7.37 -4.73
CA GLU A 309 -10.14 -8.10 -3.83
C GLU A 309 -9.19 -9.06 -4.56
N ILE A 310 -9.47 -9.44 -5.82
CA ILE A 310 -8.68 -10.45 -6.56
C ILE A 310 -7.20 -10.08 -6.73
N PHE A 311 -6.86 -8.81 -6.59
CA PHE A 311 -5.49 -8.30 -6.65
C PHE A 311 -4.80 -8.23 -5.29
N ASN A 312 -5.50 -8.57 -4.21
CA ASN A 312 -4.90 -8.62 -2.87
C ASN A 312 -4.00 -9.85 -2.75
N LEU A 313 -2.90 -9.70 -2.03
CA LEU A 313 -1.97 -10.79 -1.78
C LEU A 313 -2.68 -11.94 -1.06
N PHE A 314 -2.49 -13.18 -1.52
CA PHE A 314 -3.11 -14.40 -1.01
C PHE A 314 -4.63 -14.53 -1.20
N TYR A 315 -5.25 -13.58 -1.87
CA TYR A 315 -6.69 -13.66 -2.10
C TYR A 315 -7.03 -14.77 -3.11
N ARG A 316 -8.06 -15.54 -2.79
CA ARG A 316 -8.58 -16.63 -3.62
C ARG A 316 -10.10 -16.62 -3.57
N ALA A 317 -10.75 -16.31 -4.68
CA ALA A 317 -12.21 -16.30 -4.78
C ALA A 317 -12.81 -17.72 -4.65
N ASN A 318 -12.04 -18.76 -5.04
CA ASN A 318 -12.43 -20.16 -4.89
C ASN A 318 -11.32 -20.94 -4.19
N SER A 319 -11.63 -21.51 -3.02
CA SER A 319 -10.69 -22.29 -2.21
C SER A 319 -10.41 -23.70 -2.76
N GLN A 320 -11.26 -24.20 -3.65
CA GLN A 320 -11.14 -25.57 -4.21
C GLN A 320 -10.12 -25.65 -5.36
N GLU A 321 -9.86 -24.56 -6.08
CA GLU A 321 -8.91 -24.56 -7.18
C GLU A 321 -7.47 -24.32 -6.68
N VAL A 322 -6.53 -25.07 -7.27
CA VAL A 322 -5.09 -24.99 -6.93
C VAL A 322 -4.52 -23.66 -7.40
N GLY A 323 -4.13 -22.78 -6.48
CA GLY A 323 -3.48 -21.50 -6.81
C GLY A 323 -2.78 -20.93 -5.59
N SER A 324 -1.68 -20.21 -5.83
CA SER A 324 -0.86 -19.59 -4.77
C SER A 324 -1.44 -18.27 -4.21
N GLY A 325 -2.42 -17.65 -4.90
CA GLY A 325 -2.90 -16.30 -4.56
C GLY A 325 -1.89 -15.18 -4.88
N PHE A 326 -0.77 -15.49 -5.54
CA PHE A 326 0.24 -14.51 -5.96
C PHE A 326 -0.01 -13.96 -7.37
N GLY A 327 -0.63 -14.72 -8.27
CA GLY A 327 -0.65 -14.42 -9.70
C GLY A 327 -1.17 -13.02 -10.03
N LEU A 328 -2.38 -12.67 -9.61
CA LEU A 328 -2.97 -11.34 -9.88
C LEU A 328 -2.33 -10.23 -9.04
N TYR A 329 -1.85 -10.52 -7.84
CA TYR A 329 -1.05 -9.58 -7.06
C TYR A 329 0.27 -9.24 -7.78
N ASN A 330 0.97 -10.25 -8.32
CA ASN A 330 2.19 -10.05 -9.13
C ASN A 330 1.89 -9.24 -10.40
N VAL A 331 0.75 -9.46 -11.05
CA VAL A 331 0.30 -8.64 -12.18
C VAL A 331 0.15 -7.18 -11.77
N LYS A 332 -0.56 -6.89 -10.67
CA LYS A 332 -0.74 -5.52 -10.16
C LYS A 332 0.58 -4.87 -9.77
N SER A 333 1.47 -5.61 -9.10
CA SER A 333 2.80 -5.14 -8.71
C SER A 333 3.69 -4.83 -9.93
N ALA A 334 3.67 -5.70 -10.94
CA ALA A 334 4.39 -5.48 -12.19
C ALA A 334 3.87 -4.24 -12.92
N LEU A 335 2.55 -4.07 -13.00
CA LEU A 335 1.93 -2.91 -13.64
C LEU A 335 2.26 -1.59 -12.93
N LEU A 336 2.22 -1.57 -11.60
CA LEU A 336 2.65 -0.40 -10.83
C LEU A 336 4.09 0.00 -11.16
N LYS A 337 4.98 -0.98 -11.30
CA LYS A 337 6.38 -0.76 -11.66
C LYS A 337 6.56 -0.25 -13.10
N LEU A 338 5.70 -0.69 -14.03
CA LEU A 338 5.70 -0.30 -15.44
C LEU A 338 4.85 0.95 -15.71
N ASN A 339 4.29 1.61 -14.70
CA ASN A 339 3.30 2.68 -14.83
C ASN A 339 2.06 2.28 -15.67
N GLY A 340 1.72 0.99 -15.64
CA GLY A 340 0.59 0.42 -16.37
C GLY A 340 -0.68 0.36 -15.53
N GLN A 341 -1.78 -0.02 -16.18
CA GLN A 341 -3.11 -0.15 -15.57
C GLN A 341 -3.76 -1.48 -15.99
N ILE A 342 -4.70 -1.96 -15.17
CA ILE A 342 -5.52 -3.14 -15.46
C ILE A 342 -6.98 -2.87 -15.17
N GLU A 343 -7.84 -3.26 -16.09
CA GLU A 343 -9.29 -3.27 -15.98
C GLU A 343 -9.78 -4.71 -16.05
N VAL A 344 -10.83 -5.02 -15.30
CA VAL A 344 -11.44 -6.35 -15.27
C VAL A 344 -12.92 -6.23 -15.52
N ASN A 345 -13.42 -7.00 -16.49
CA ASN A 345 -14.83 -7.19 -16.72
C ASN A 345 -15.13 -8.68 -16.66
N SER A 346 -16.01 -9.09 -15.77
CA SER A 346 -16.33 -10.50 -15.57
C SER A 346 -17.78 -10.70 -15.18
N VAL A 347 -18.39 -11.74 -15.75
CA VAL A 347 -19.74 -12.19 -15.44
C VAL A 347 -19.69 -13.67 -15.11
N MET A 348 -20.33 -14.06 -14.00
CA MET A 348 -20.39 -15.45 -13.58
C MET A 348 -20.98 -16.32 -14.69
N HIS A 349 -20.34 -17.46 -14.94
CA HIS A 349 -20.66 -18.43 -16.00
C HIS A 349 -20.59 -17.91 -17.44
N GLU A 350 -20.18 -16.65 -17.67
CA GLU A 350 -19.92 -16.14 -19.02
C GLU A 350 -18.43 -16.12 -19.34
N GLY A 351 -17.62 -15.63 -18.39
CA GLY A 351 -16.16 -15.57 -18.50
C GLY A 351 -15.58 -14.28 -17.94
N THR A 352 -14.30 -14.07 -18.23
CA THR A 352 -13.55 -12.89 -17.74
C THR A 352 -12.77 -12.24 -18.88
N THR A 353 -12.71 -10.92 -18.85
CA THR A 353 -11.87 -10.11 -19.74
C THR A 353 -10.97 -9.23 -18.90
N PHE A 354 -9.66 -9.42 -19.03
CA PHE A 354 -8.64 -8.53 -18.49
C PHE A 354 -8.14 -7.61 -19.60
N LYS A 355 -8.14 -6.32 -19.36
CA LYS A 355 -7.54 -5.31 -20.24
C LYS A 355 -6.40 -4.65 -19.53
N VAL A 356 -5.20 -4.80 -20.04
CA VAL A 356 -3.97 -4.23 -19.51
C VAL A 356 -3.46 -3.14 -20.45
N THR A 357 -3.04 -2.01 -19.91
CA THR A 357 -2.38 -0.93 -20.66
C THR A 357 -1.02 -0.65 -20.05
N ILE A 358 0.02 -0.60 -20.88
CA ILE A 358 1.40 -0.35 -20.46
C ILE A 358 1.99 0.74 -21.36
N PRO A 359 2.47 1.86 -20.83
CA PRO A 359 3.16 2.87 -21.62
C PRO A 359 4.55 2.37 -22.05
N SER A 360 5.01 2.78 -23.21
CA SER A 360 6.43 2.67 -23.60
C SER A 360 7.24 3.68 -22.78
N ILE A 361 8.41 3.28 -22.32
CA ILE A 361 9.34 4.09 -21.51
C ILE A 361 10.54 4.49 -22.34
#